data_5b8873f48d3676da677d394e466ff6c4
#
_entry.id   5b8873f48d3676da677d394e466ff6c4
#
_cell.length_a   1.000
_cell.length_b   1.000
_cell.length_c   1.000
_cell.angle_alpha   90.00
_cell.angle_beta   90.00
_cell.angle_gamma   90.00
#
_symmetry.space_group_name_H-M   'P 1'
#
loop_
_entity.id
_entity.type
_entity.pdbx_description
1 polymer ?
#
loop_
_entity_poly.entity_id
_entity_poly.type
_entity_poly.pdbx_seq_one_letter_code
_entity_poly.pdbx_strand_id
1 'polypeptide(L)'
;KSLIEACLDAFKTGDVIAAQDMGAAGLTCSSAEMAANGKLGISIDLDLVPSREDNMSPYQYLLSESQERMLFVVKEEKINDLIEKFNKWGLYASVIGEVIGTNEVIISHKGKIVAQIPTSALSDDTPVNFHNVINNPPDYLLKKWEWKENDLPEIHEQKIFSLKENKNFSFSEIILKLLSNPSIASKRWIYKQYDSQVQANTVFKPGKSDAAVIRL
;
A
#
# COMPACT_ATOMS: atom_id res chain seq x y z
N LYS A 1 -0.39 -0.75 -17.39
CA LYS A 1 0.29 -1.42 -18.53
C LYS A 1 1.29 -0.48 -19.18
N SER A 2 0.90 0.75 -19.57
CA SER A 2 1.81 1.73 -20.22
C SER A 2 3.05 2.02 -19.39
N LEU A 3 2.91 2.19 -18.05
CA LEU A 3 4.05 2.46 -17.18
C LEU A 3 5.08 1.31 -17.18
N ILE A 4 4.63 0.06 -17.15
CA ILE A 4 5.52 -1.11 -17.20
C ILE A 4 6.33 -1.11 -18.50
N GLU A 5 5.66 -0.94 -19.64
CA GLU A 5 6.32 -0.93 -20.95
C GLU A 5 7.29 0.26 -21.08
N ALA A 6 6.91 1.43 -20.60
CA ALA A 6 7.77 2.61 -20.60
C ALA A 6 9.01 2.43 -19.72
N CYS A 7 8.84 1.82 -18.53
CA CYS A 7 9.97 1.49 -17.65
C CYS A 7 10.92 0.48 -18.31
N LEU A 8 10.39 -0.57 -18.93
CA LEU A 8 11.20 -1.55 -19.64
C LEU A 8 11.98 -0.92 -20.80
N ASP A 9 11.35 0.01 -21.53
CA ASP A 9 12.04 0.79 -22.57
C ASP A 9 13.11 1.73 -22.02
N ALA A 10 12.85 2.33 -20.85
CA ALA A 10 13.82 3.18 -20.17
C ALA A 10 15.06 2.37 -19.72
N PHE A 11 14.84 1.21 -19.10
CA PHE A 11 15.93 0.35 -18.63
C PHE A 11 16.82 -0.19 -19.76
N LYS A 12 16.27 -0.45 -20.94
CA LYS A 12 17.05 -0.90 -22.12
C LYS A 12 18.06 0.13 -22.61
N THR A 13 17.92 1.42 -22.26
CA THR A 13 18.86 2.46 -22.67
C THR A 13 20.19 2.38 -21.93
N GLY A 14 20.20 1.83 -20.70
CA GLY A 14 21.35 1.87 -19.79
C GLY A 14 21.60 3.25 -19.17
N ASP A 15 20.67 4.20 -19.34
CA ASP A 15 20.78 5.57 -18.81
C ASP A 15 20.16 5.73 -17.42
N VAL A 16 19.38 4.75 -16.98
CA VAL A 16 18.78 4.72 -15.65
C VAL A 16 19.80 4.17 -14.65
N ILE A 17 20.14 4.97 -13.65
CA ILE A 17 21.08 4.61 -12.58
C ILE A 17 20.36 3.83 -11.49
N ALA A 18 19.18 4.32 -11.09
CA ALA A 18 18.34 3.66 -10.09
C ALA A 18 16.85 3.98 -10.36
N ALA A 19 15.98 3.10 -9.92
CA ALA A 19 14.54 3.29 -9.98
C ALA A 19 13.88 2.65 -8.77
N GLN A 20 12.82 3.30 -8.28
CA GLN A 20 12.03 2.85 -7.13
C GLN A 20 10.56 3.12 -7.41
N ASP A 21 9.69 2.18 -7.09
CA ASP A 21 8.27 2.44 -7.09
C ASP A 21 7.86 3.31 -5.89
N MET A 22 6.77 4.04 -6.05
CA MET A 22 6.21 4.87 -4.99
C MET A 22 5.01 4.13 -4.37
N GLY A 23 5.30 3.15 -3.53
CA GLY A 23 4.31 2.40 -2.75
C GLY A 23 3.88 3.13 -1.49
N ALA A 24 3.90 2.44 -0.35
CA ALA A 24 3.55 2.99 0.95
C ALA A 24 4.40 4.22 1.29
N ALA A 25 3.77 5.24 1.88
CA ALA A 25 4.36 6.55 2.16
C ALA A 25 4.94 7.28 0.92
N GLY A 26 4.55 6.87 -0.27
CA GLY A 26 4.77 7.59 -1.53
C GLY A 26 6.21 8.05 -1.78
N LEU A 27 6.39 9.35 -1.93
CA LEU A 27 7.69 9.96 -2.22
C LEU A 27 8.68 9.87 -1.04
N THR A 28 8.18 9.84 0.19
CA THR A 28 9.03 9.73 1.40
C THR A 28 9.80 8.42 1.40
N CYS A 29 9.12 7.30 1.22
CA CYS A 29 9.73 5.98 1.25
C CYS A 29 10.70 5.80 0.07
N SER A 30 10.24 6.08 -1.15
CA SER A 30 11.04 5.90 -2.36
C SER A 30 12.32 6.72 -2.36
N SER A 31 12.25 8.00 -1.94
CA SER A 31 13.43 8.87 -1.89
C SER A 31 14.41 8.45 -0.79
N ALA A 32 13.91 8.10 0.40
CA ALA A 32 14.74 7.68 1.53
C ALA A 32 15.47 6.36 1.24
N GLU A 33 14.77 5.37 0.71
CA GLU A 33 15.34 4.07 0.37
C GLU A 33 16.42 4.20 -0.72
N MET A 34 16.14 4.97 -1.78
CA MET A 34 17.13 5.18 -2.85
C MET A 34 18.38 5.90 -2.34
N ALA A 35 18.20 6.94 -1.52
CA ALA A 35 19.32 7.68 -0.93
C ALA A 35 20.16 6.79 0.00
N ALA A 36 19.52 6.03 0.87
CA ALA A 36 20.18 5.11 1.80
C ALA A 36 20.95 4.01 1.06
N ASN A 37 20.32 3.34 0.09
CA ASN A 37 20.94 2.30 -0.72
C ASN A 37 22.14 2.83 -1.51
N GLY A 38 22.05 4.08 -2.00
CA GLY A 38 23.11 4.77 -2.72
C GLY A 38 24.22 5.32 -1.81
N LYS A 39 24.00 5.36 -0.49
CA LYS A 39 24.86 6.03 0.49
C LYS A 39 25.14 7.50 0.11
N LEU A 40 24.14 8.16 -0.40
CA LEU A 40 24.15 9.56 -0.86
C LEU A 40 22.96 10.28 -0.26
N GLY A 41 22.88 11.58 -0.47
CA GLY A 41 21.70 12.38 -0.14
C GLY A 41 20.85 12.65 -1.36
N ILE A 42 19.70 13.26 -1.11
CA ILE A 42 18.75 13.68 -2.13
C ILE A 42 18.19 15.05 -1.76
N SER A 43 18.09 15.93 -2.74
CA SER A 43 17.40 17.22 -2.60
C SER A 43 16.16 17.23 -3.50
N ILE A 44 14.99 17.44 -2.93
CA ILE A 44 13.70 17.43 -3.64
C ILE A 44 13.01 18.78 -3.46
N ASP A 45 12.54 19.35 -4.56
CA ASP A 45 11.66 20.51 -4.56
C ASP A 45 10.21 20.06 -4.84
N LEU A 46 9.35 20.17 -3.82
CA LEU A 46 7.96 19.76 -3.91
C LEU A 46 7.15 20.62 -4.88
N ASP A 47 7.60 21.83 -5.21
CA ASP A 47 6.94 22.69 -6.19
C ASP A 47 7.06 22.12 -7.62
N LEU A 48 8.02 21.22 -7.85
CA LEU A 48 8.23 20.53 -9.13
C LEU A 48 7.51 19.17 -9.20
N VAL A 49 6.93 18.72 -8.09
CA VAL A 49 6.19 17.45 -8.04
C VAL A 49 4.80 17.63 -8.64
N PRO A 50 4.44 16.89 -9.70
CA PRO A 50 3.12 16.97 -10.29
C PRO A 50 2.03 16.59 -9.30
N SER A 51 1.01 17.42 -9.16
CA SER A 51 -0.16 17.13 -8.34
C SER A 51 -1.45 17.40 -9.10
N ARG A 52 -2.52 16.72 -8.68
CA ARG A 52 -3.89 16.96 -9.19
C ARG A 52 -4.64 17.96 -8.33
N GLU A 53 -4.23 18.08 -7.06
CA GLU A 53 -4.83 18.96 -6.08
C GLU A 53 -4.02 20.26 -5.95
N ASP A 54 -4.71 21.38 -5.89
CA ASP A 54 -4.09 22.67 -5.61
C ASP A 54 -3.81 22.83 -4.10
N ASN A 55 -2.75 23.56 -3.77
CA ASN A 55 -2.42 23.95 -2.40
C ASN A 55 -2.14 22.79 -1.42
N MET A 56 -1.60 21.68 -1.91
CA MET A 56 -1.15 20.60 -1.04
C MET A 56 -0.06 21.08 -0.08
N SER A 57 -0.12 20.62 1.16
CA SER A 57 0.95 20.81 2.14
C SER A 57 2.15 19.91 1.82
N PRO A 58 3.37 20.24 2.27
CA PRO A 58 4.54 19.36 2.11
C PRO A 58 4.29 17.93 2.58
N TYR A 59 3.60 17.77 3.70
CA TYR A 59 3.23 16.46 4.24
C TYR A 59 2.35 15.65 3.28
N GLN A 60 1.38 16.31 2.65
CA GLN A 60 0.50 15.64 1.67
C GLN A 60 1.25 15.23 0.40
N TYR A 61 2.18 16.05 -0.11
CA TYR A 61 3.04 15.67 -1.23
C TYR A 61 3.88 14.44 -0.92
N LEU A 62 4.51 14.42 0.25
CA LEU A 62 5.42 13.36 0.65
C LEU A 62 4.72 12.02 0.90
N LEU A 63 3.53 12.03 1.51
CA LEU A 63 2.79 10.83 1.87
C LEU A 63 1.71 10.42 0.86
N SER A 64 1.53 11.15 -0.23
CA SER A 64 0.58 10.78 -1.27
C SER A 64 0.92 9.42 -1.88
N GLU A 65 -0.06 8.52 -1.90
CA GLU A 65 0.06 7.17 -2.44
C GLU A 65 -0.71 7.01 -3.76
N SER A 66 -0.68 8.01 -4.64
CA SER A 66 -1.27 7.86 -5.97
C SER A 66 -0.65 6.67 -6.71
N GLN A 67 -1.50 5.85 -7.31
CA GLN A 67 -1.07 4.61 -7.95
C GLN A 67 -0.18 4.84 -9.17
N GLU A 68 0.65 3.85 -9.48
CA GLU A 68 1.46 3.75 -10.69
C GLU A 68 2.43 4.93 -10.89
N ARG A 69 3.17 5.29 -9.85
CA ARG A 69 4.27 6.24 -9.91
C ARG A 69 5.61 5.55 -9.68
N MET A 70 6.63 6.05 -10.35
CA MET A 70 8.01 5.60 -10.22
C MET A 70 8.93 6.79 -10.02
N LEU A 71 9.95 6.62 -9.20
CA LEU A 71 11.05 7.56 -9.03
C LEU A 71 12.29 7.01 -9.74
N PHE A 72 12.95 7.87 -10.53
CA PHE A 72 14.14 7.50 -11.27
C PHE A 72 15.32 8.40 -10.91
N VAL A 73 16.50 7.81 -10.87
CA VAL A 73 17.77 8.55 -10.89
C VAL A 73 18.43 8.29 -12.24
N VAL A 74 18.76 9.35 -12.95
CA VAL A 74 19.32 9.31 -14.28
C VAL A 74 20.49 10.29 -14.38
N LYS A 75 21.35 10.12 -15.39
CA LYS A 75 22.41 11.08 -15.69
C LYS A 75 21.78 12.37 -16.21
N GLU A 76 22.37 13.51 -15.81
CA GLU A 76 21.85 14.83 -16.16
C GLU A 76 21.68 15.01 -17.67
N GLU A 77 22.68 14.60 -18.45
CA GLU A 77 22.65 14.69 -19.92
C GLU A 77 21.59 13.81 -20.60
N LYS A 78 20.94 12.90 -19.83
CA LYS A 78 19.95 11.95 -20.32
C LYS A 78 18.50 12.26 -19.88
N ILE A 79 18.33 13.30 -19.12
CA ILE A 79 17.01 13.70 -18.58
C ILE A 79 15.99 13.89 -19.71
N ASN A 80 16.32 14.69 -20.71
CA ASN A 80 15.39 15.02 -21.81
C ASN A 80 15.03 13.77 -22.64
N ASP A 81 16.02 12.92 -22.94
CA ASP A 81 15.80 11.66 -23.68
C ASP A 81 14.80 10.76 -22.95
N LEU A 82 14.92 10.70 -21.61
CA LEU A 82 14.03 9.89 -20.79
C LEU A 82 12.61 10.47 -20.70
N ILE A 83 12.49 11.79 -20.50
CA ILE A 83 11.19 12.48 -20.49
C ILE A 83 10.45 12.27 -21.83
N GLU A 84 11.13 12.44 -22.97
CA GLU A 84 10.55 12.18 -24.28
C GLU A 84 10.08 10.73 -24.42
N LYS A 85 10.84 9.78 -23.89
CA LYS A 85 10.48 8.36 -23.92
C LYS A 85 9.18 8.09 -23.15
N PHE A 86 9.03 8.61 -21.95
CA PHE A 86 7.77 8.48 -21.19
C PHE A 86 6.60 9.18 -21.89
N ASN A 87 6.83 10.36 -22.48
CA ASN A 87 5.81 11.07 -23.25
C ASN A 87 5.29 10.25 -24.44
N LYS A 88 6.12 9.47 -25.13
CA LYS A 88 5.71 8.57 -26.22
C LYS A 88 4.72 7.49 -25.74
N TRP A 89 4.80 7.11 -24.48
CA TRP A 89 3.85 6.18 -23.85
C TRP A 89 2.62 6.88 -23.25
N GLY A 90 2.48 8.19 -23.45
CA GLY A 90 1.40 9.00 -22.88
C GLY A 90 1.53 9.20 -21.37
N LEU A 91 2.75 9.09 -20.83
CA LEU A 91 3.05 9.25 -19.42
C LEU A 91 3.73 10.58 -19.16
N TYR A 92 3.40 11.21 -18.05
CA TYR A 92 4.03 12.45 -17.62
C TYR A 92 5.27 12.15 -16.77
N ALA A 93 6.36 12.84 -17.04
CA ALA A 93 7.59 12.78 -16.26
C ALA A 93 8.12 14.19 -15.99
N SER A 94 8.64 14.44 -14.79
CA SER A 94 9.24 15.71 -14.39
C SER A 94 10.48 15.51 -13.55
N VAL A 95 11.41 16.44 -13.64
CA VAL A 95 12.54 16.51 -12.70
C VAL A 95 12.06 17.17 -11.42
N ILE A 96 12.25 16.49 -10.30
CA ILE A 96 11.76 16.96 -8.98
C ILE A 96 12.91 17.25 -8.00
N GLY A 97 14.15 16.98 -8.39
CA GLY A 97 15.31 17.18 -7.52
C GLY A 97 16.56 16.53 -8.07
N GLU A 98 17.58 16.41 -7.23
CA GLU A 98 18.89 15.91 -7.57
C GLU A 98 19.48 15.05 -6.44
N VAL A 99 20.41 14.18 -6.80
CA VAL A 99 21.24 13.43 -5.86
C VAL A 99 22.39 14.31 -5.39
N ILE A 100 22.60 14.39 -4.10
CA ILE A 100 23.62 15.24 -3.46
C ILE A 100 24.67 14.40 -2.72
N GLY A 101 25.86 14.95 -2.56
CA GLY A 101 26.98 14.26 -1.91
C GLY A 101 26.90 14.16 -0.38
N THR A 102 25.85 14.68 0.25
CA THR A 102 25.60 14.58 1.70
C THR A 102 24.70 13.39 1.99
N ASN A 103 24.78 12.82 3.20
CA ASN A 103 23.88 11.73 3.61
C ASN A 103 22.58 12.28 4.21
N GLU A 104 21.91 13.16 3.49
CA GLU A 104 20.68 13.83 3.95
C GLU A 104 19.59 13.81 2.88
N VAL A 105 18.35 13.70 3.33
CA VAL A 105 17.16 14.00 2.52
C VAL A 105 16.75 15.44 2.84
N ILE A 106 16.86 16.30 1.84
CA ILE A 106 16.52 17.74 1.93
C ILE A 106 15.26 17.95 1.10
N ILE A 107 14.22 18.48 1.73
CA ILE A 107 12.93 18.76 1.07
C ILE A 107 12.69 20.27 1.12
N SER A 108 12.44 20.87 -0.03
CA SER A 108 12.03 22.27 -0.15
C SER A 108 10.59 22.41 -0.64
N HIS A 109 9.95 23.49 -0.25
CA HIS A 109 8.63 23.90 -0.70
C HIS A 109 8.48 25.43 -0.60
N LYS A 110 8.01 26.07 -1.66
CA LYS A 110 7.87 27.53 -1.77
C LYS A 110 9.17 28.25 -1.41
N GLY A 111 10.28 27.74 -1.92
CA GLY A 111 11.61 28.29 -1.73
C GLY A 111 12.16 28.18 -0.29
N LYS A 112 11.58 27.32 0.55
CA LYS A 112 12.05 27.08 1.93
C LYS A 112 12.33 25.62 2.16
N ILE A 113 13.37 25.31 2.91
CA ILE A 113 13.61 23.93 3.42
C ILE A 113 12.52 23.65 4.47
N VAL A 114 11.74 22.60 4.23
CA VAL A 114 10.65 22.14 5.11
C VAL A 114 11.01 20.86 5.86
N ALA A 115 12.03 20.12 5.37
CA ALA A 115 12.62 18.99 6.08
C ALA A 115 14.09 18.82 5.68
N GLN A 116 14.91 18.42 6.64
CA GLN A 116 16.30 18.01 6.45
C GLN A 116 16.58 16.91 7.45
N ILE A 117 16.77 15.69 6.95
CA ILE A 117 16.78 14.47 7.75
C ILE A 117 17.96 13.59 7.27
N PRO A 118 18.78 13.03 8.17
CA PRO A 118 19.77 12.03 7.79
C PRO A 118 19.11 10.84 7.09
N THR A 119 19.69 10.35 5.99
CA THR A 119 19.15 9.21 5.23
C THR A 119 18.99 7.96 6.08
N SER A 120 19.92 7.70 7.00
CA SER A 120 19.88 6.56 7.92
C SER A 120 18.66 6.59 8.87
N ALA A 121 18.24 7.78 9.30
CA ALA A 121 17.09 7.93 10.20
C ALA A 121 15.76 7.47 9.59
N LEU A 122 15.67 7.47 8.24
CA LEU A 122 14.50 7.02 7.50
C LEU A 122 14.62 5.57 6.97
N SER A 123 15.74 4.90 7.25
CA SER A 123 16.05 3.55 6.75
C SER A 123 16.65 2.66 7.85
N ASP A 124 17.99 2.63 7.95
CA ASP A 124 18.73 1.64 8.75
C ASP A 124 18.64 1.88 10.26
N ASP A 125 18.49 3.13 10.69
CA ASP A 125 18.40 3.51 12.12
C ASP A 125 16.96 3.44 12.67
N THR A 126 16.00 2.92 11.90
CA THR A 126 14.64 2.73 12.39
C THR A 126 14.61 1.71 13.52
N PRO A 127 13.87 1.97 14.62
CA PRO A 127 13.87 1.07 15.77
C PRO A 127 13.25 -0.29 15.42
N VAL A 128 14.01 -1.36 15.66
CA VAL A 128 13.51 -2.73 15.55
C VAL A 128 12.88 -3.13 16.86
N ASN A 129 11.58 -3.29 16.88
CA ASN A 129 10.85 -3.74 18.07
C ASN A 129 10.84 -5.28 18.14
N PHE A 130 11.48 -5.81 19.17
CA PHE A 130 11.42 -7.25 19.48
C PHE A 130 10.25 -7.50 20.42
N HIS A 131 9.24 -8.22 19.95
CA HIS A 131 8.12 -8.64 20.77
C HIS A 131 8.37 -10.08 21.24
N ASN A 132 8.39 -10.29 22.56
CA ASN A 132 8.43 -11.63 23.10
C ASN A 132 7.16 -12.38 22.67
N VAL A 133 7.33 -13.61 22.20
CA VAL A 133 6.21 -14.48 21.91
C VAL A 133 5.48 -14.79 23.22
N ILE A 134 4.23 -14.40 23.31
CA ILE A 134 3.37 -14.77 24.44
C ILE A 134 2.87 -16.18 24.17
N ASN A 135 3.38 -17.14 24.94
CA ASN A 135 3.00 -18.56 24.81
C ASN A 135 1.59 -18.86 25.35
N ASN A 136 1.06 -17.97 26.15
CA ASN A 136 -0.28 -18.13 26.72
C ASN A 136 -1.30 -17.36 25.88
N PRO A 137 -2.36 -18.01 25.41
CA PRO A 137 -3.47 -17.31 24.73
C PRO A 137 -4.08 -16.27 25.67
N PRO A 138 -4.54 -15.11 25.16
CA PRO A 138 -5.22 -14.14 25.99
C PRO A 138 -6.54 -14.72 26.56
N ASP A 139 -6.93 -14.27 27.75
CA ASP A 139 -8.08 -14.80 28.52
C ASP A 139 -9.38 -14.84 27.70
N TYR A 140 -9.59 -13.89 26.79
CA TYR A 140 -10.80 -13.88 25.95
C TYR A 140 -10.82 -15.04 24.96
N LEU A 141 -9.65 -15.54 24.52
CA LEU A 141 -9.54 -16.73 23.68
C LEU A 141 -9.75 -18.01 24.49
N LEU A 142 -9.13 -18.09 25.68
CA LEU A 142 -9.32 -19.22 26.58
C LEU A 142 -10.81 -19.43 26.89
N LYS A 143 -11.52 -18.37 27.26
CA LYS A 143 -12.97 -18.39 27.48
C LYS A 143 -13.75 -18.86 26.25
N LYS A 144 -13.31 -18.54 25.04
CA LYS A 144 -13.96 -19.00 23.81
C LYS A 144 -13.67 -20.48 23.52
N TRP A 145 -12.51 -20.99 23.88
CA TRP A 145 -12.15 -22.40 23.68
C TRP A 145 -12.77 -23.33 24.73
N GLU A 146 -13.12 -22.79 25.91
CA GLU A 146 -13.77 -23.52 26.99
C GLU A 146 -15.28 -23.70 26.80
N TRP A 147 -15.88 -23.06 25.77
CA TRP A 147 -17.31 -23.19 25.52
C TRP A 147 -17.73 -24.66 25.33
N LYS A 148 -18.90 -25.00 25.84
CA LYS A 148 -19.49 -26.34 25.72
C LYS A 148 -20.84 -26.21 25.04
N GLU A 149 -21.35 -27.34 24.53
CA GLU A 149 -22.67 -27.39 23.91
C GLU A 149 -23.77 -26.86 24.84
N ASN A 150 -23.64 -27.12 26.14
CA ASN A 150 -24.55 -26.61 27.16
C ASN A 150 -24.54 -25.09 27.34
N ASP A 151 -23.53 -24.39 26.80
CA ASP A 151 -23.45 -22.92 26.83
C ASP A 151 -24.23 -22.30 25.68
N LEU A 152 -24.73 -23.10 24.75
CA LEU A 152 -25.59 -22.64 23.69
C LEU A 152 -26.98 -22.31 24.23
N PRO A 153 -27.62 -21.25 23.71
CA PRO A 153 -28.96 -20.89 24.14
C PRO A 153 -29.96 -22.00 23.78
N GLU A 154 -30.92 -22.24 24.69
CA GLU A 154 -31.99 -23.21 24.43
C GLU A 154 -32.84 -22.79 23.23
N ILE A 155 -33.20 -23.79 22.44
CA ILE A 155 -34.00 -23.61 21.25
C ILE A 155 -35.45 -24.01 21.56
N HIS A 156 -36.35 -23.07 21.54
CA HIS A 156 -37.80 -23.32 21.69
C HIS A 156 -38.55 -22.96 20.41
N GLU A 157 -39.29 -23.90 19.85
CA GLU A 157 -40.14 -23.66 18.65
C GLU A 157 -39.39 -22.96 17.49
N GLN A 158 -38.19 -23.39 17.20
CA GLN A 158 -37.30 -22.78 16.17
C GLN A 158 -36.96 -21.30 16.43
N LYS A 159 -36.95 -20.87 17.67
CA LYS A 159 -36.52 -19.54 18.12
C LYS A 159 -35.43 -19.66 19.16
N ILE A 160 -34.57 -18.66 19.17
CA ILE A 160 -33.50 -18.50 20.14
C ILE A 160 -33.71 -17.19 20.90
N PHE A 161 -33.64 -17.26 22.23
CA PHE A 161 -33.73 -16.07 23.07
C PHE A 161 -32.39 -15.37 23.18
N SER A 162 -32.30 -14.10 22.82
CA SER A 162 -31.13 -13.26 23.00
C SER A 162 -31.20 -12.48 24.30
N LEU A 163 -30.31 -12.81 25.24
CA LEU A 163 -30.16 -12.07 26.49
C LEU A 163 -29.77 -10.59 26.25
N LYS A 164 -28.96 -10.33 25.23
CA LYS A 164 -28.51 -8.98 24.90
C LYS A 164 -29.64 -8.08 24.40
N GLU A 165 -30.52 -8.62 23.57
CA GLU A 165 -31.59 -7.86 22.94
C GLU A 165 -32.94 -8.09 23.65
N ASN A 166 -32.95 -8.97 24.68
CA ASN A 166 -34.13 -9.33 25.46
C ASN A 166 -35.34 -9.71 24.59
N LYS A 167 -35.09 -10.49 23.54
CA LYS A 167 -36.16 -10.98 22.65
C LYS A 167 -35.82 -12.31 21.99
N ASN A 168 -36.85 -12.99 21.48
CA ASN A 168 -36.73 -14.19 20.67
C ASN A 168 -36.45 -13.84 19.21
N PHE A 169 -35.53 -14.59 18.59
CA PHE A 169 -35.23 -14.55 17.15
C PHE A 169 -35.57 -15.89 16.50
N SER A 170 -36.22 -15.86 15.36
CA SER A 170 -36.32 -17.04 14.49
C SER A 170 -34.97 -17.35 13.86
N PHE A 171 -34.78 -18.59 13.41
CA PHE A 171 -33.55 -18.96 12.66
C PHE A 171 -33.32 -18.08 11.42
N SER A 172 -34.40 -17.75 10.70
CA SER A 172 -34.30 -16.86 9.53
C SER A 172 -33.79 -15.47 9.90
N GLU A 173 -34.26 -14.88 10.98
CA GLU A 173 -33.77 -13.59 11.47
C GLU A 173 -32.29 -13.65 11.89
N ILE A 174 -31.86 -14.75 12.53
CA ILE A 174 -30.48 -14.95 12.92
C ILE A 174 -29.58 -15.08 11.69
N ILE A 175 -29.99 -15.88 10.71
CA ILE A 175 -29.25 -16.04 9.44
C ILE A 175 -29.11 -14.70 8.73
N LEU A 176 -30.19 -13.92 8.61
CA LEU A 176 -30.13 -12.61 7.97
C LEU A 176 -29.24 -11.64 8.72
N LYS A 177 -29.26 -11.63 10.05
CA LYS A 177 -28.35 -10.82 10.87
C LYS A 177 -26.88 -11.23 10.69
N LEU A 178 -26.61 -12.53 10.64
CA LEU A 178 -25.25 -13.03 10.38
C LEU A 178 -24.78 -12.63 9.00
N LEU A 179 -25.58 -12.84 7.96
CA LEU A 179 -25.24 -12.49 6.59
C LEU A 179 -25.08 -10.98 6.36
N SER A 180 -25.74 -10.15 7.15
CA SER A 180 -25.61 -8.69 7.12
C SER A 180 -24.39 -8.16 7.91
N ASN A 181 -23.78 -9.00 8.73
CA ASN A 181 -22.60 -8.59 9.52
C ASN A 181 -21.40 -8.37 8.61
N PRO A 182 -20.71 -7.21 8.68
CA PRO A 182 -19.56 -6.91 7.83
C PRO A 182 -18.44 -7.97 7.87
N SER A 183 -18.27 -8.68 9.00
CA SER A 183 -17.26 -9.74 9.13
C SER A 183 -17.64 -11.04 8.39
N ILE A 184 -18.94 -11.27 8.14
CA ILE A 184 -19.48 -12.50 7.53
C ILE A 184 -19.99 -12.24 6.11
N ALA A 185 -20.52 -11.06 5.85
CA ALA A 185 -21.04 -10.65 4.55
C ALA A 185 -20.05 -10.88 3.41
N SER A 186 -20.57 -11.19 2.24
CA SER A 186 -19.76 -11.40 1.04
C SER A 186 -18.90 -10.17 0.72
N LYS A 187 -17.62 -10.37 0.48
CA LYS A 187 -16.65 -9.34 0.02
C LYS A 187 -16.55 -9.28 -1.49
N ARG A 188 -17.42 -9.98 -2.19
CA ARG A 188 -17.34 -10.17 -3.64
C ARG A 188 -17.25 -8.88 -4.43
N TRP A 189 -17.97 -7.83 -4.02
CA TRP A 189 -17.95 -6.54 -4.68
C TRP A 189 -16.58 -5.86 -4.61
N ILE A 190 -15.77 -6.10 -3.53
CA ILE A 190 -14.43 -5.57 -3.37
C ILE A 190 -13.46 -6.28 -4.32
N TYR A 191 -13.31 -7.60 -4.19
CA TYR A 191 -12.29 -8.33 -4.92
C TYR A 191 -12.61 -8.50 -6.41
N LYS A 192 -13.85 -8.33 -6.84
CA LYS A 192 -14.21 -8.33 -8.27
C LYS A 192 -13.74 -7.09 -9.02
N GLN A 193 -13.47 -5.99 -8.31
CA GLN A 193 -13.11 -4.74 -8.97
C GLN A 193 -11.71 -4.80 -9.55
N TYR A 194 -10.76 -5.40 -8.85
CA TYR A 194 -9.36 -5.35 -9.25
C TYR A 194 -8.58 -6.63 -8.94
N ASP A 195 -8.39 -6.97 -7.65
CA ASP A 195 -7.37 -7.92 -7.20
C ASP A 195 -7.51 -9.35 -7.72
N SER A 196 -8.72 -9.78 -8.00
CA SER A 196 -8.94 -11.17 -8.43
C SER A 196 -8.49 -11.49 -9.85
N GLN A 197 -8.11 -10.48 -10.65
CA GLN A 197 -7.78 -10.63 -12.06
C GLN A 197 -6.57 -9.80 -12.51
N VAL A 198 -5.77 -9.31 -11.59
CA VAL A 198 -4.56 -8.54 -11.92
C VAL A 198 -3.66 -9.35 -12.84
N GLN A 199 -3.13 -8.70 -13.88
CA GLN A 199 -2.32 -9.29 -14.94
C GLN A 199 -3.02 -10.41 -15.77
N ALA A 200 -4.33 -10.61 -15.57
CA ALA A 200 -5.13 -11.63 -16.28
C ALA A 200 -4.63 -13.08 -16.11
N ASN A 201 -3.86 -13.38 -15.08
CA ASN A 201 -3.27 -14.69 -14.83
C ASN A 201 -4.18 -15.64 -14.05
N THR A 202 -5.30 -15.16 -13.52
CA THR A 202 -6.24 -15.98 -12.74
C THR A 202 -7.01 -16.93 -13.63
N VAL A 203 -6.82 -18.24 -13.45
CA VAL A 203 -7.53 -19.32 -14.14
C VAL A 203 -8.85 -19.63 -13.43
N PHE A 204 -8.79 -19.92 -12.13
CA PHE A 204 -9.97 -20.10 -11.30
C PHE A 204 -10.19 -18.90 -10.40
N LYS A 205 -11.27 -18.18 -10.65
CA LYS A 205 -11.68 -16.98 -9.89
C LYS A 205 -12.24 -17.35 -8.51
N PRO A 206 -12.20 -16.44 -7.54
CA PRO A 206 -12.83 -16.65 -6.24
C PRO A 206 -14.29 -17.12 -6.34
N GLY A 207 -14.64 -18.15 -5.57
CA GLY A 207 -15.98 -18.75 -5.56
C GLY A 207 -16.26 -19.73 -6.70
N LYS A 208 -15.27 -20.12 -7.48
CA LYS A 208 -15.39 -21.16 -8.52
C LYS A 208 -14.79 -22.50 -8.10
N SER A 209 -13.92 -22.50 -7.11
CA SER A 209 -13.24 -23.69 -6.59
C SER A 209 -12.80 -23.43 -5.16
N ASP A 210 -12.45 -24.50 -4.43
CA ASP A 210 -11.88 -24.41 -3.07
C ASP A 210 -10.43 -23.90 -3.07
N ALA A 211 -9.81 -23.82 -4.26
CA ALA A 211 -8.47 -23.27 -4.42
C ALA A 211 -8.43 -22.24 -5.55
N ALA A 212 -7.54 -21.26 -5.41
CA ALA A 212 -7.20 -20.37 -6.51
C ALA A 212 -6.15 -21.02 -7.40
N VAL A 213 -6.31 -20.86 -8.71
CA VAL A 213 -5.32 -21.30 -9.72
C VAL A 213 -4.87 -20.08 -10.51
N ILE A 214 -3.58 -19.85 -10.51
CA ILE A 214 -2.92 -18.75 -11.22
C ILE A 214 -1.97 -19.34 -12.24
N ARG A 215 -1.94 -18.78 -13.43
CA ARG A 215 -0.94 -19.08 -14.45
C ARG A 215 0.35 -18.36 -14.13
N LEU A 216 1.46 -19.06 -14.07
CA LEU A 216 2.80 -18.49 -13.92
C LEU A 216 3.37 -18.08 -15.27
#